data_eec2ab3aa8d9e6123eedba31cb945592
#
_entry.id   eec2ab3aa8d9e6123eedba31cb945592
#
_cell.length_a   1.000
_cell.length_b   1.000
_cell.length_c   1.000
_cell.angle_alpha   90.00
_cell.angle_beta   90.00
_cell.angle_gamma   90.00
#
_symmetry.space_group_name_H-M   'P 1'
#
loop_
_entity.id
_entity.type
_entity.pdbx_description
1 polymer ?
#
loop_
_entity_poly.entity_id
_entity_poly.type
_entity_poly.pdbx_seq_one_letter_code
_entity_poly.pdbx_strand_id
1 'polypeptide(L)'
;LYSLFSAKEQPLLVATEAARLKDLSEDELDELLTMVRRERNKYSKLYRRQSSASVAAASSRAGTSTSNQRTRRKAEIFEDTLARVSRALSVAARASANELKRERLQAARDAKGNPRARAGGEPIGTTAASGVTTRDIGRVAKSATASPSRRASSKAQGARRQARSDSR
;
A
#
# COMPACT_ATOMS: atom_id res chain seq x y z
N LEU A 1 -31.21 -1.71 -5.17
CA LEU A 1 -30.02 -1.61 -4.30
C LEU A 1 -29.96 -0.25 -3.60
N TYR A 2 -30.18 0.84 -4.33
CA TYR A 2 -30.06 2.22 -3.79
C TYR A 2 -31.12 2.55 -2.72
N SER A 3 -32.28 1.92 -2.72
CA SER A 3 -33.34 2.12 -1.70
C SER A 3 -32.92 1.72 -0.28
N LEU A 4 -31.83 0.97 -0.15
CA LEU A 4 -31.27 0.60 1.14
C LEU A 4 -30.50 1.75 1.80
N PHE A 5 -29.93 2.66 0.99
CA PHE A 5 -29.01 3.70 1.39
C PHE A 5 -29.70 5.04 1.55
N SER A 6 -29.17 5.88 2.44
CA SER A 6 -29.63 7.25 2.60
C SER A 6 -29.21 8.14 1.42
N ALA A 7 -29.90 9.26 1.23
CA ALA A 7 -29.57 10.23 0.19
C ALA A 7 -28.10 10.72 0.26
N LYS A 8 -27.49 10.71 1.45
CA LYS A 8 -26.06 11.07 1.64
C LYS A 8 -25.09 9.98 1.24
N GLU A 9 -25.52 8.72 1.28
CA GLU A 9 -24.68 7.55 0.97
C GLU A 9 -24.72 7.16 -0.52
N GLN A 10 -25.83 7.46 -1.18
CA GLN A 10 -26.04 7.13 -2.60
C GLN A 10 -24.96 7.75 -3.52
N PRO A 11 -24.61 9.06 -3.40
CA PRO A 11 -23.56 9.66 -4.23
C PRO A 11 -22.21 8.97 -4.06
N LEU A 12 -21.88 8.53 -2.84
CA LEU A 12 -20.65 7.82 -2.55
C LEU A 12 -20.60 6.48 -3.30
N LEU A 13 -21.71 5.74 -3.32
CA LEU A 13 -21.80 4.48 -4.08
C LEU A 13 -21.68 4.69 -5.58
N VAL A 14 -22.32 5.74 -6.09
CA VAL A 14 -22.26 6.11 -7.51
C VAL A 14 -20.84 6.51 -7.90
N ALA A 15 -20.13 7.27 -7.06
CA ALA A 15 -18.73 7.64 -7.28
C ALA A 15 -17.80 6.42 -7.35
N THR A 16 -18.17 5.31 -6.69
CA THR A 16 -17.37 4.07 -6.68
C THR A 16 -17.73 3.09 -7.81
N GLU A 17 -18.51 3.50 -8.80
CA GLU A 17 -18.77 2.69 -10.00
C GLU A 17 -17.48 2.51 -10.82
N ALA A 18 -17.29 1.30 -11.35
CA ALA A 18 -16.05 0.94 -12.03
C ALA A 18 -15.69 1.82 -13.24
N ALA A 19 -16.70 2.40 -13.91
CA ALA A 19 -16.49 3.35 -15.00
C ALA A 19 -15.88 4.65 -14.49
N ARG A 20 -16.41 5.20 -13.40
CA ARG A 20 -15.98 6.47 -12.80
C ARG A 20 -14.60 6.40 -12.15
N LEU A 21 -14.28 5.24 -11.52
CA LEU A 21 -12.97 5.06 -10.87
C LEU A 21 -11.78 5.10 -11.83
N LYS A 22 -12.00 4.91 -13.13
CA LYS A 22 -10.92 4.96 -14.14
C LYS A 22 -10.48 6.38 -14.47
N ASP A 23 -11.36 7.34 -14.26
CA ASP A 23 -11.16 8.74 -14.65
C ASP A 23 -10.64 9.58 -13.45
N LEU A 24 -10.56 8.97 -12.25
CA LEU A 24 -10.10 9.64 -11.04
C LEU A 24 -8.58 9.57 -10.91
N SER A 25 -8.00 10.66 -10.42
CA SER A 25 -6.60 10.74 -10.02
C SER A 25 -6.29 9.90 -8.78
N GLU A 26 -5.01 9.69 -8.48
CA GLU A 26 -4.55 8.94 -7.31
C GLU A 26 -5.03 9.61 -6.01
N ASP A 27 -4.95 10.94 -5.92
CA ASP A 27 -5.38 11.70 -4.74
C ASP A 27 -6.90 11.60 -4.52
N GLU A 28 -7.71 11.75 -5.58
CA GLU A 28 -9.16 11.60 -5.51
C GLU A 28 -9.57 10.17 -5.10
N LEU A 29 -8.84 9.16 -5.57
CA LEU A 29 -9.06 7.77 -5.17
C LEU A 29 -8.71 7.54 -3.70
N ASP A 30 -7.69 8.19 -3.14
CA ASP A 30 -7.35 8.09 -1.72
C ASP A 30 -8.40 8.78 -0.84
N GLU A 31 -8.87 9.95 -1.23
CA GLU A 31 -9.98 10.63 -0.55
C GLU A 31 -11.24 9.76 -0.55
N LEU A 32 -11.60 9.20 -1.70
CA LEU A 32 -12.73 8.31 -1.85
C LEU A 32 -12.58 7.05 -1.00
N LEU A 33 -11.38 6.46 -0.95
CA LEU A 33 -11.04 5.33 -0.10
C LEU A 33 -11.28 5.66 1.38
N THR A 34 -10.86 6.83 1.81
CA THR A 34 -11.01 7.30 3.19
C THR A 34 -12.50 7.47 3.55
N MET A 35 -13.30 8.04 2.65
CA MET A 35 -14.75 8.18 2.85
C MET A 35 -15.45 6.83 2.93
N VAL A 36 -15.18 5.93 2.01
CA VAL A 36 -15.76 4.58 1.99
C VAL A 36 -15.35 3.78 3.24
N ARG A 37 -14.10 3.88 3.67
CA ARG A 37 -13.59 3.23 4.89
C ARG A 37 -14.32 3.73 6.13
N ARG A 38 -14.63 5.01 6.21
CA ARG A 38 -15.41 5.60 7.31
C ARG A 38 -16.82 5.01 7.39
N GLU A 39 -17.52 4.95 6.26
CA GLU A 39 -18.87 4.39 6.20
C GLU A 39 -18.88 2.87 6.47
N ARG A 40 -17.96 2.12 5.93
CA ARG A 40 -17.78 0.70 6.25
C ARG A 40 -17.58 0.47 7.75
N ASN A 41 -16.70 1.24 8.37
CA ASN A 41 -16.41 1.12 9.80
C ASN A 41 -17.64 1.48 10.65
N LYS A 42 -18.42 2.47 10.26
CA LYS A 42 -19.68 2.86 10.89
C LYS A 42 -20.67 1.70 10.89
N TYR A 43 -20.91 1.08 9.74
CA TYR A 43 -21.87 -0.01 9.62
C TYR A 43 -21.37 -1.31 10.25
N SER A 44 -20.09 -1.62 10.22
CA SER A 44 -19.50 -2.75 10.93
C SER A 44 -19.66 -2.61 12.45
N LYS A 45 -19.40 -1.41 13.00
CA LYS A 45 -19.59 -1.12 14.44
C LYS A 45 -21.07 -1.21 14.83
N LEU A 46 -21.95 -0.66 14.01
CA LEU A 46 -23.39 -0.67 14.24
C LEU A 46 -23.93 -2.12 14.22
N TYR A 47 -23.54 -2.91 13.24
CA TYR A 47 -23.91 -4.31 13.15
C TYR A 47 -23.46 -5.10 14.40
N ARG A 48 -22.20 -4.95 14.83
CA ARG A 48 -21.70 -5.62 16.04
C ARG A 48 -22.50 -5.23 17.28
N ARG A 49 -22.82 -3.96 17.45
CA ARG A 49 -23.62 -3.47 18.59
C ARG A 49 -25.04 -4.04 18.55
N GLN A 50 -25.69 -4.02 17.40
CA GLN A 50 -27.04 -4.58 17.22
C GLN A 50 -27.05 -6.10 17.45
N SER A 51 -26.03 -6.80 16.96
CA SER A 51 -25.88 -8.26 17.15
C SER A 51 -25.69 -8.62 18.62
N SER A 52 -24.82 -7.90 19.36
CA SER A 52 -24.63 -8.17 20.78
C SER A 52 -25.89 -7.83 21.60
N ALA A 53 -26.60 -6.74 21.27
CA ALA A 53 -27.85 -6.41 21.93
C ALA A 53 -28.95 -7.43 21.66
N SER A 54 -29.04 -7.96 20.43
CA SER A 54 -30.02 -9.00 20.10
C SER A 54 -29.72 -10.33 20.80
N VAL A 55 -28.45 -10.68 20.97
CA VAL A 55 -28.04 -11.89 21.75
C VAL A 55 -28.36 -11.70 23.24
N ALA A 56 -28.13 -10.51 23.80
CA ALA A 56 -28.44 -10.21 25.20
C ALA A 56 -29.96 -10.21 25.48
N ALA A 57 -30.78 -9.73 24.51
CA ALA A 57 -32.23 -9.68 24.62
C ALA A 57 -32.91 -11.05 24.36
N ALA A 58 -32.32 -11.88 23.53
CA ALA A 58 -32.81 -13.22 23.24
C ALA A 58 -32.20 -14.21 24.22
N SER A 59 -33.00 -14.66 25.18
CA SER A 59 -32.70 -15.84 26.01
C SER A 59 -32.51 -17.13 25.16
N SER A 60 -32.69 -17.07 23.87
CA SER A 60 -32.58 -18.15 22.91
C SER A 60 -31.72 -17.71 21.71
N ARG A 61 -30.87 -18.63 21.24
CA ARG A 61 -29.97 -18.50 20.09
C ARG A 61 -30.63 -18.28 18.72
N ALA A 62 -31.94 -18.21 18.65
CA ALA A 62 -32.72 -18.09 17.43
C ALA A 62 -33.25 -16.68 17.25
N GLY A 63 -32.65 -15.88 16.39
CA GLY A 63 -33.28 -14.67 15.93
C GLY A 63 -32.32 -13.56 15.53
N THR A 64 -31.77 -13.66 14.33
CA THR A 64 -31.22 -12.49 13.62
C THR A 64 -32.37 -11.53 13.31
N SER A 65 -32.48 -10.44 14.09
CA SER A 65 -33.44 -9.38 13.84
C SER A 65 -33.27 -8.85 12.40
N THR A 66 -34.40 -8.58 11.71
CA THR A 66 -34.42 -7.94 10.36
C THR A 66 -33.64 -6.62 10.31
N SER A 67 -33.56 -5.90 11.43
CA SER A 67 -32.73 -4.70 11.59
C SER A 67 -31.24 -5.01 11.41
N ASN A 68 -30.76 -6.12 11.97
CA ASN A 68 -29.36 -6.56 11.85
C ASN A 68 -29.03 -6.94 10.40
N GLN A 69 -29.97 -7.53 9.66
CA GLN A 69 -29.77 -7.89 8.26
C GLN A 69 -29.56 -6.68 7.35
N ARG A 70 -30.32 -5.60 7.55
CA ARG A 70 -30.14 -4.35 6.76
C ARG A 70 -28.77 -3.72 7.03
N THR A 71 -28.37 -3.64 8.29
CA THR A 71 -27.07 -3.08 8.68
C THR A 71 -25.93 -3.94 8.18
N ARG A 72 -26.05 -5.26 8.27
CA ARG A 72 -25.11 -6.23 7.72
C ARG A 72 -24.95 -6.05 6.21
N ARG A 73 -26.06 -5.97 5.48
CA ARG A 73 -26.05 -5.79 4.02
C ARG A 73 -25.38 -4.49 3.60
N LYS A 74 -25.60 -3.39 4.36
CA LYS A 74 -24.88 -2.13 4.13
C LYS A 74 -23.38 -2.29 4.36
N ALA A 75 -22.97 -2.97 5.41
CA ALA A 75 -21.56 -3.22 5.71
C ALA A 75 -20.90 -4.05 4.60
N GLU A 76 -21.55 -5.10 4.12
CA GLU A 76 -21.07 -5.95 3.02
C GLU A 76 -20.88 -5.14 1.72
N ILE A 77 -21.84 -4.29 1.37
CA ILE A 77 -21.75 -3.45 0.15
C ILE A 77 -20.60 -2.44 0.28
N PHE A 78 -20.41 -1.82 1.45
CA PHE A 78 -19.28 -0.92 1.67
C PHE A 78 -17.93 -1.65 1.71
N GLU A 79 -17.90 -2.91 2.11
CA GLU A 79 -16.69 -3.75 2.01
C GLU A 79 -16.30 -4.02 0.55
N ASP A 80 -17.29 -4.41 -0.27
CA ASP A 80 -17.08 -4.61 -1.72
C ASP A 80 -16.66 -3.32 -2.42
N THR A 81 -17.27 -2.20 -2.03
CA THR A 81 -16.92 -0.86 -2.54
C THR A 81 -15.49 -0.49 -2.16
N LEU A 82 -15.10 -0.71 -0.90
CA LEU A 82 -13.75 -0.47 -0.42
C LEU A 82 -12.72 -1.30 -1.20
N ALA A 83 -13.02 -2.58 -1.43
CA ALA A 83 -12.14 -3.46 -2.21
C ALA A 83 -11.99 -2.97 -3.66
N ARG A 84 -13.07 -2.43 -4.26
CA ARG A 84 -13.06 -1.89 -5.62
C ARG A 84 -12.19 -0.64 -5.71
N VAL A 85 -12.40 0.33 -4.82
CA VAL A 85 -11.59 1.56 -4.77
C VAL A 85 -10.12 1.26 -4.48
N SER A 86 -9.82 0.35 -3.54
CA SER A 86 -8.44 -0.07 -3.24
C SER A 86 -7.74 -0.68 -4.45
N ARG A 87 -8.45 -1.46 -5.27
CA ARG A 87 -7.89 -2.00 -6.52
C ARG A 87 -7.61 -0.89 -7.52
N ALA A 88 -8.54 0.06 -7.70
CA ALA A 88 -8.35 1.19 -8.59
C ALA A 88 -7.13 2.03 -8.16
N LEU A 89 -7.02 2.37 -6.88
CA LEU A 89 -5.88 3.10 -6.33
C LEU A 89 -4.56 2.35 -6.57
N SER A 90 -4.54 1.03 -6.36
CA SER A 90 -3.33 0.24 -6.61
C SER A 90 -2.91 0.21 -8.09
N VAL A 91 -3.85 0.33 -9.01
CA VAL A 91 -3.58 0.42 -10.45
C VAL A 91 -3.02 1.80 -10.78
N ALA A 92 -3.63 2.88 -10.28
CA ALA A 92 -3.17 4.24 -10.47
C ALA A 92 -1.75 4.44 -9.91
N ALA A 93 -1.50 4.01 -8.68
CA ALA A 93 -0.17 4.09 -8.04
C ALA A 93 0.92 3.29 -8.79
N ARG A 94 0.57 2.17 -9.39
CA ARG A 94 1.51 1.42 -10.26
C ARG A 94 1.78 2.14 -11.57
N ALA A 95 0.78 2.82 -12.13
CA ALA A 95 0.94 3.58 -13.35
C ALA A 95 1.89 4.77 -13.11
N SER A 96 1.66 5.57 -12.06
CA SER A 96 2.50 6.71 -11.71
C SER A 96 3.94 6.29 -11.36
N ALA A 97 4.11 5.20 -10.61
CA ALA A 97 5.44 4.64 -10.32
C ALA A 97 6.19 4.17 -11.56
N ASN A 98 5.49 3.58 -12.54
CA ASN A 98 6.09 3.16 -13.81
C ASN A 98 6.47 4.35 -14.69
N GLU A 99 5.65 5.41 -14.70
CA GLU A 99 5.94 6.65 -15.41
C GLU A 99 7.20 7.30 -14.85
N LEU A 100 7.25 7.52 -13.54
CA LEU A 100 8.43 8.05 -12.85
C LEU A 100 9.69 7.21 -13.10
N LYS A 101 9.55 5.88 -13.15
CA LYS A 101 10.65 4.98 -13.50
C LYS A 101 11.13 5.18 -14.93
N ARG A 102 10.21 5.36 -15.89
CA ARG A 102 10.54 5.62 -17.30
C ARG A 102 11.26 6.96 -17.45
N GLU A 103 10.77 8.00 -16.82
CA GLU A 103 11.39 9.33 -16.82
C GLU A 103 12.81 9.29 -16.29
N ARG A 104 13.02 8.64 -15.12
CA ARG A 104 14.36 8.49 -14.52
C ARG A 104 15.31 7.70 -15.41
N LEU A 105 14.83 6.64 -16.04
CA LEU A 105 15.63 5.85 -16.98
C LEU A 105 15.98 6.65 -18.24
N GLN A 106 15.04 7.44 -18.75
CA GLN A 106 15.28 8.32 -19.89
C GLN A 106 16.30 9.40 -19.54
N ALA A 107 16.11 10.11 -18.43
CA ALA A 107 17.05 11.11 -17.94
C ALA A 107 18.47 10.52 -17.74
N ALA A 108 18.57 9.30 -17.20
CA ALA A 108 19.86 8.64 -17.04
C ALA A 108 20.52 8.24 -18.38
N ARG A 109 19.73 7.87 -19.39
CA ARG A 109 20.22 7.58 -20.74
C ARG A 109 20.69 8.86 -21.42
N ASP A 110 19.94 9.94 -21.32
CA ASP A 110 20.28 11.23 -21.90
C ASP A 110 21.56 11.80 -21.27
N ALA A 111 21.69 11.70 -19.96
CA ALA A 111 22.91 12.06 -19.24
C ALA A 111 24.12 11.20 -19.64
N LYS A 112 23.92 9.92 -19.93
CA LYS A 112 24.99 9.02 -20.38
C LYS A 112 25.36 9.26 -21.86
N GLY A 113 24.40 9.60 -22.70
CA GLY A 113 24.60 9.86 -24.13
C GLY A 113 25.16 11.27 -24.45
N ASN A 114 25.20 12.17 -23.47
CA ASN A 114 25.72 13.54 -23.67
C ASN A 114 27.06 13.73 -22.96
N PRO A 115 28.21 13.49 -23.63
CA PRO A 115 29.54 13.66 -23.05
C PRO A 115 29.85 15.11 -22.63
N ARG A 116 29.11 16.08 -23.18
CA ARG A 116 29.30 17.49 -22.89
C ARG A 116 28.71 17.92 -21.55
N ALA A 117 27.71 17.20 -21.01
CA ALA A 117 27.16 17.45 -19.68
C ALA A 117 28.13 17.03 -18.54
N ARG A 118 29.09 16.15 -18.85
CA ARG A 118 30.18 15.78 -17.91
C ARG A 118 31.30 16.81 -17.81
N ALA A 119 31.44 17.69 -18.80
CA ALA A 119 32.52 18.69 -18.82
C ALA A 119 32.20 19.97 -18.05
N GLY A 120 30.95 20.12 -17.54
CA GLY A 120 30.51 21.28 -16.77
C GLY A 120 30.57 21.13 -15.25
N GLY A 121 30.96 19.97 -14.75
CA GLY A 121 31.29 19.80 -13.33
C GLY A 121 32.71 20.33 -13.12
N GLU A 122 32.86 21.43 -12.39
CA GLU A 122 34.18 21.90 -11.93
C GLU A 122 34.95 20.73 -11.31
N PRO A 123 36.24 20.57 -11.62
CA PRO A 123 37.05 19.59 -10.92
C PRO A 123 37.08 20.01 -9.46
N ILE A 124 36.37 19.25 -8.61
CA ILE A 124 36.55 19.36 -7.16
C ILE A 124 38.04 19.22 -6.92
N GLY A 125 38.63 20.33 -6.45
CA GLY A 125 40.07 20.44 -6.27
C GLY A 125 40.62 19.22 -5.56
N THR A 126 41.55 18.56 -6.21
CA THR A 126 42.39 17.55 -5.62
C THR A 126 43.26 18.26 -4.57
N THR A 127 42.75 18.35 -3.35
CA THR A 127 43.64 18.49 -2.21
C THR A 127 44.45 17.22 -2.14
N ALA A 128 45.69 17.33 -2.51
CA ALA A 128 46.69 16.30 -2.36
C ALA A 128 46.80 15.93 -0.87
N ALA A 129 46.19 14.82 -0.51
CA ALA A 129 46.41 14.16 0.78
C ALA A 129 46.56 12.65 0.49
N SER A 130 47.85 12.28 0.48
CA SER A 130 48.39 11.02 0.96
C SER A 130 47.63 9.71 0.63
N GLY A 131 48.10 8.97 -0.39
CA GLY A 131 48.41 7.56 -0.18
C GLY A 131 47.28 6.52 -0.14
N VAL A 132 46.07 6.80 -0.64
CA VAL A 132 45.04 5.75 -0.78
C VAL A 132 45.06 5.23 -2.20
N THR A 133 45.61 4.03 -2.39
CA THR A 133 45.65 3.38 -3.71
C THR A 133 44.23 2.96 -4.12
N THR A 134 43.94 2.99 -5.43
CA THR A 134 42.65 2.58 -6.04
C THR A 134 42.17 1.16 -5.64
N ARG A 135 43.03 0.33 -5.06
CA ARG A 135 42.73 -0.99 -4.51
C ARG A 135 41.89 -0.91 -3.22
N ASP A 136 42.09 0.11 -2.37
CA ASP A 136 41.39 0.24 -1.08
C ASP A 136 39.96 0.77 -1.25
N ILE A 137 39.71 1.63 -2.24
CA ILE A 137 38.37 2.15 -2.55
C ILE A 137 37.43 1.01 -3.00
N GLY A 138 37.94 0.06 -3.79
CA GLY A 138 37.18 -1.11 -4.21
C GLY A 138 36.82 -2.07 -3.05
N ARG A 139 37.63 -2.08 -1.98
CA ARG A 139 37.40 -2.95 -0.82
C ARG A 139 36.35 -2.36 0.13
N VAL A 140 36.36 -1.05 0.32
CA VAL A 140 35.39 -0.34 1.18
C VAL A 140 34.00 -0.38 0.54
N ALA A 141 33.88 -0.18 -0.76
CA ALA A 141 32.60 -0.23 -1.48
C ALA A 141 31.95 -1.65 -1.46
N LYS A 142 32.74 -2.73 -1.43
CA LYS A 142 32.22 -4.10 -1.34
C LYS A 142 31.74 -4.49 0.06
N SER A 143 32.16 -3.79 1.11
CA SER A 143 31.71 -4.07 2.47
C SER A 143 30.38 -3.39 2.83
N ALA A 144 30.00 -2.31 2.13
CA ALA A 144 28.78 -1.52 2.42
C ALA A 144 27.52 -2.10 1.80
N THR A 145 27.60 -2.88 0.72
CA THR A 145 26.47 -3.59 0.13
C THR A 145 26.46 -5.03 0.62
N ALA A 146 25.78 -5.29 1.73
CA ALA A 146 25.51 -6.65 2.17
C ALA A 146 24.82 -7.40 1.04
N SER A 147 25.54 -8.32 0.40
CA SER A 147 25.01 -9.12 -0.71
C SER A 147 23.76 -9.87 -0.29
N PRO A 148 22.78 -10.09 -1.19
CA PRO A 148 21.55 -10.83 -0.89
C PRO A 148 21.82 -12.20 -0.23
N SER A 149 22.95 -12.83 -0.55
CA SER A 149 23.40 -14.09 0.04
C SER A 149 23.70 -14.01 1.55
N ARG A 150 24.20 -12.87 2.05
CA ARG A 150 24.45 -12.70 3.50
C ARG A 150 23.14 -12.54 4.29
N ARG A 151 22.13 -11.86 3.73
CA ARG A 151 20.80 -11.75 4.35
C ARG A 151 20.07 -13.10 4.37
N ALA A 152 20.18 -13.88 3.32
CA ALA A 152 19.62 -15.24 3.27
C ALA A 152 20.31 -16.16 4.29
N SER A 153 21.64 -16.07 4.45
CA SER A 153 22.42 -16.84 5.42
C SER A 153 22.04 -16.49 6.88
N SER A 154 21.89 -15.20 7.23
CA SER A 154 21.54 -14.80 8.59
C SER A 154 20.09 -15.21 8.96
N LYS A 155 19.17 -15.17 8.00
CA LYS A 155 17.79 -15.67 8.18
C LYS A 155 17.75 -17.18 8.42
N ALA A 156 18.55 -17.93 7.65
CA ALA A 156 18.65 -19.38 7.81
C ALA A 156 19.30 -19.77 9.15
N GLN A 157 20.30 -19.02 9.63
CA GLN A 157 20.88 -19.23 10.96
C GLN A 157 19.89 -18.91 12.08
N GLY A 158 19.09 -17.85 11.94
CA GLY A 158 18.01 -17.53 12.88
C GLY A 158 16.99 -18.66 12.98
N ALA A 159 16.52 -19.16 11.85
CA ALA A 159 15.57 -20.28 11.81
C ALA A 159 16.12 -21.57 12.44
N ARG A 160 17.41 -21.89 12.24
CA ARG A 160 18.07 -23.05 12.88
C ARG A 160 18.20 -22.88 14.40
N ARG A 161 18.43 -21.67 14.92
CA ARG A 161 18.46 -21.40 16.36
C ARG A 161 17.08 -21.57 16.98
N GLN A 162 16.05 -21.06 16.31
CA GLN A 162 14.66 -21.20 16.72
C GLN A 162 14.28 -22.69 16.81
N ALA A 163 14.51 -23.45 15.75
CA ALA A 163 14.20 -24.88 15.72
C ALA A 163 14.92 -25.72 16.84
N ARG A 164 16.12 -25.31 17.23
CA ARG A 164 16.84 -25.93 18.36
C ARG A 164 16.27 -25.51 19.72
N SER A 165 15.68 -24.32 19.83
CA SER A 165 15.00 -23.85 21.03
C SER A 165 13.68 -24.60 21.25
N ASP A 166 12.93 -24.80 20.15
CA ASP A 166 11.59 -25.42 20.16
C ASP A 166 11.65 -26.95 20.32
N SER A 167 12.85 -27.56 20.18
CA SER A 167 13.07 -29.01 20.35
C SER A 167 13.62 -29.40 21.74
N ARG A 168 13.66 -28.45 22.69
CA ARG A 168 14.00 -28.70 24.12
C ARG A 168 12.78 -28.59 24.99
#